data_8297266fc0c3040437586ff380df6d32
#
_entry.id   8297266fc0c3040437586ff380df6d32
#
_cell.length_a   1.000
_cell.length_b   1.000
_cell.length_c   1.000
_cell.angle_alpha   90.00
_cell.angle_beta   90.00
_cell.angle_gamma   90.00
#
_symmetry.space_group_name_H-M   'P 1'
#
loop_
_entity.id
_entity.type
_entity.pdbx_description
1 polymer ?
#
loop_
_entity_poly.entity_id
_entity_poly.type
_entity_poly.pdbx_seq_one_letter_code
_entity_poly.pdbx_strand_id
1 'polypeptide(L)'
;MENNYHEHCENLRMLEQGFIAVERTLKGYISKRDEHRTIAFTRLLSLIIDSWIEVRLMKLLHEVKAYSEEEKLKILHARTFEDQWLKALEIAHNKAFPSNDNSLEYETASMQYFALKNTIIGDIKQSRELRNRIAHGQWRFAFNGDCSKLNPVITEKLEAQNILSLKFKLELFKILAQIIHDLAVSPETFSRDFDKNYRII
;
A
#
# COMPACT_ATOMS: atom_id res chain seq x y z
N MET A 1 0.01 22.14 -9.03
CA MET A 1 1.12 21.19 -9.29
C MET A 1 1.16 20.82 -10.76
N GLU A 2 2.34 20.57 -11.32
CA GLU A 2 2.43 19.94 -12.65
C GLU A 2 1.75 18.57 -12.63
N ASN A 3 1.13 18.19 -13.75
CA ASN A 3 0.50 16.88 -13.85
C ASN A 3 1.54 15.85 -14.30
N ASN A 4 2.09 15.11 -13.34
CA ASN A 4 3.11 14.08 -13.54
C ASN A 4 2.50 12.66 -13.56
N TYR A 5 1.26 12.53 -14.05
CA TYR A 5 0.57 11.24 -14.11
C TYR A 5 1.32 10.19 -14.92
N HIS A 6 1.84 10.60 -16.09
CA HIS A 6 2.56 9.70 -16.98
C HIS A 6 3.84 9.16 -16.32
N GLU A 7 4.62 10.03 -15.68
CA GLU A 7 5.85 9.68 -14.98
C GLU A 7 5.59 8.68 -13.85
N HIS A 8 4.50 8.86 -13.11
CA HIS A 8 4.10 7.90 -12.09
C HIS A 8 3.65 6.55 -12.68
N CYS A 9 3.01 6.55 -13.85
CA CYS A 9 2.70 5.30 -14.56
C CYS A 9 3.97 4.55 -14.98
N GLU A 10 4.97 5.25 -15.51
CA GLU A 10 6.24 4.64 -15.89
C GLU A 10 7.01 4.12 -14.67
N ASN A 11 7.03 4.86 -13.56
CA ASN A 11 7.63 4.41 -12.31
C ASN A 11 6.96 3.13 -11.78
N LEU A 12 5.62 3.04 -11.82
CA LEU A 12 4.90 1.82 -11.44
C LEU A 12 5.28 0.64 -12.33
N ARG A 13 5.32 0.85 -13.65
CA ARG A 13 5.71 -0.18 -14.61
C ARG A 13 7.12 -0.70 -14.32
N MET A 14 8.06 0.19 -14.03
CA MET A 14 9.43 -0.19 -13.69
C MET A 14 9.50 -0.99 -12.37
N LEU A 15 8.72 -0.61 -11.36
CA LEU A 15 8.64 -1.35 -10.09
C LEU A 15 8.04 -2.76 -10.29
N GLU A 16 7.03 -2.90 -11.14
CA GLU A 16 6.43 -4.21 -11.45
C GLU A 16 7.41 -5.11 -12.21
N GLN A 17 8.16 -4.57 -13.15
CA GLN A 17 9.24 -5.30 -13.83
C GLN A 17 10.36 -5.69 -12.85
N GLY A 18 10.74 -4.77 -11.96
CA GLY A 18 11.71 -5.03 -10.89
C GLY A 18 11.25 -6.13 -9.94
N PHE A 19 9.96 -6.12 -9.55
CA PHE A 19 9.37 -7.18 -8.74
C PHE A 19 9.53 -8.55 -9.41
N ILE A 20 9.14 -8.67 -10.68
CA ILE A 20 9.23 -9.94 -11.45
C ILE A 20 10.69 -10.44 -11.54
N ALA A 21 11.64 -9.54 -11.79
CA ALA A 21 13.06 -9.87 -11.90
C ALA A 21 13.62 -10.39 -10.56
N VAL A 22 13.33 -9.68 -9.47
CA VAL A 22 13.77 -10.04 -8.10
C VAL A 22 13.10 -11.33 -7.64
N GLU A 23 11.79 -11.50 -7.89
CA GLU A 23 11.04 -12.72 -7.58
C GLU A 23 11.66 -13.95 -8.28
N ARG A 24 11.98 -13.84 -9.58
CA ARG A 24 12.62 -14.92 -10.34
C ARG A 24 13.95 -15.31 -9.73
N THR A 25 14.77 -14.34 -9.39
CA THR A 25 16.09 -14.56 -8.78
C THR A 25 15.96 -15.19 -7.40
N LEU A 26 15.01 -14.71 -6.57
CA LEU A 26 14.71 -15.25 -5.24
C LEU A 26 14.31 -16.73 -5.33
N LYS A 27 13.43 -17.11 -6.26
CA LYS A 27 13.07 -18.53 -6.50
C LYS A 27 14.29 -19.41 -6.79
N GLY A 28 15.26 -18.87 -7.56
CA GLY A 28 16.52 -19.57 -7.84
C GLY A 28 17.39 -19.80 -6.60
N TYR A 29 17.42 -18.86 -5.64
CA TYR A 29 18.14 -19.04 -4.38
C TYR A 29 17.43 -20.00 -3.42
N ILE A 30 16.09 -19.92 -3.35
CA ILE A 30 15.28 -20.87 -2.56
C ILE A 30 15.54 -22.31 -3.04
N SER A 31 15.53 -22.57 -4.36
CA SER A 31 15.77 -23.89 -4.92
C SER A 31 17.17 -24.44 -4.63
N LYS A 32 18.17 -23.54 -4.52
CA LYS A 32 19.56 -23.88 -4.17
C LYS A 32 19.80 -23.95 -2.65
N ARG A 33 18.79 -23.68 -1.83
CA ARG A 33 18.88 -23.60 -0.36
C ARG A 33 19.94 -22.59 0.12
N ASP A 34 20.15 -21.51 -0.65
CA ASP A 34 21.05 -20.41 -0.28
C ASP A 34 20.33 -19.45 0.66
N GLU A 35 20.44 -19.70 1.96
CA GLU A 35 19.73 -18.95 3.01
C GLU A 35 20.07 -17.46 2.98
N HIS A 36 21.37 -17.12 2.90
CA HIS A 36 21.81 -15.72 2.95
C HIS A 36 21.25 -14.88 1.81
N ARG A 37 21.33 -15.40 0.59
CA ARG A 37 20.79 -14.72 -0.60
C ARG A 37 19.26 -14.73 -0.59
N THR A 38 18.64 -15.79 -0.08
CA THR A 38 17.17 -15.86 0.09
C THR A 38 16.69 -14.72 0.99
N ILE A 39 17.32 -14.52 2.15
CA ILE A 39 16.99 -13.40 3.05
C ILE A 39 17.19 -12.07 2.33
N ALA A 40 18.34 -11.84 1.73
CA ALA A 40 18.67 -10.58 1.06
C ALA A 40 17.65 -10.22 -0.02
N PHE A 41 17.31 -11.17 -0.91
CA PHE A 41 16.36 -10.93 -1.99
C PHE A 41 14.91 -10.83 -1.50
N THR A 42 14.55 -11.47 -0.40
CA THR A 42 13.26 -11.26 0.28
C THR A 42 13.14 -9.80 0.78
N ARG A 43 14.20 -9.23 1.35
CA ARG A 43 14.22 -7.82 1.78
C ARG A 43 14.11 -6.86 0.61
N LEU A 44 14.82 -7.12 -0.50
CA LEU A 44 14.69 -6.32 -1.72
C LEU A 44 13.27 -6.36 -2.28
N LEU A 45 12.64 -7.54 -2.30
CA LEU A 45 11.26 -7.70 -2.75
C LEU A 45 10.29 -6.89 -1.87
N SER A 46 10.48 -6.91 -0.55
CA SER A 46 9.71 -6.10 0.39
C SER A 46 9.84 -4.60 0.09
N LEU A 47 11.05 -4.09 -0.16
CA LEU A 47 11.28 -2.68 -0.51
C LEU A 47 10.57 -2.28 -1.81
N ILE A 48 10.56 -3.14 -2.82
CA ILE A 48 9.87 -2.87 -4.09
C ILE A 48 8.36 -2.75 -3.86
N ILE A 49 7.76 -3.60 -3.03
CA ILE A 49 6.32 -3.55 -2.72
C ILE A 49 5.96 -2.24 -2.02
N ASP A 50 6.76 -1.82 -1.03
CA ASP A 50 6.53 -0.57 -0.33
C ASP A 50 6.71 0.66 -1.23
N SER A 51 7.67 0.62 -2.17
CA SER A 51 7.82 1.67 -3.18
C SER A 51 6.66 1.66 -4.17
N TRP A 52 6.12 0.49 -4.50
CA TRP A 52 4.96 0.37 -5.40
C TRP A 52 3.74 1.09 -4.81
N ILE A 53 3.42 0.86 -3.54
CA ILE A 53 2.25 1.50 -2.90
C ILE A 53 2.44 3.01 -2.73
N GLU A 54 3.69 3.50 -2.54
CA GLU A 54 4.01 4.93 -2.55
C GLU A 54 3.72 5.57 -3.91
N VAL A 55 4.26 5.00 -4.98
CA VAL A 55 4.08 5.54 -6.34
C VAL A 55 2.62 5.40 -6.78
N ARG A 56 1.91 4.37 -6.32
CA ARG A 56 0.48 4.19 -6.62
C ARG A 56 -0.39 5.29 -6.02
N LEU A 57 -0.07 5.77 -4.81
CA LEU A 57 -0.74 6.94 -4.24
C LEU A 57 -0.44 8.19 -5.08
N MET A 58 0.82 8.44 -5.41
CA MET A 58 1.19 9.59 -6.24
C MET A 58 0.46 9.57 -7.59
N LYS A 59 0.40 8.42 -8.25
CA LYS A 59 -0.37 8.27 -9.48
C LYS A 59 -1.84 8.65 -9.27
N LEU A 60 -2.47 8.18 -8.20
CA LEU A 60 -3.87 8.49 -7.88
C LEU A 60 -4.08 10.00 -7.67
N LEU A 61 -3.15 10.68 -6.99
CA LEU A 61 -3.24 12.13 -6.79
C LEU A 61 -3.13 12.93 -8.09
N HIS A 62 -2.44 12.39 -9.11
CA HIS A 62 -2.32 13.02 -10.41
C HIS A 62 -3.38 12.55 -11.43
N GLU A 63 -4.28 11.64 -11.04
CA GLU A 63 -5.39 11.19 -11.88
C GLU A 63 -6.39 12.31 -12.13
N VAL A 64 -6.84 12.43 -13.38
CA VAL A 64 -7.81 13.46 -13.76
C VAL A 64 -9.11 13.27 -12.98
N LYS A 65 -9.60 14.35 -12.37
CA LYS A 65 -10.84 14.40 -11.57
C LYS A 65 -10.81 13.66 -10.23
N ALA A 66 -9.73 12.98 -9.85
CA ALA A 66 -9.68 12.30 -8.55
C ALA A 66 -9.69 13.30 -7.39
N TYR A 67 -8.76 14.25 -7.39
CA TYR A 67 -8.61 15.24 -6.32
C TYR A 67 -8.31 16.63 -6.88
N SER A 68 -8.87 17.68 -6.25
CA SER A 68 -8.49 19.07 -6.50
C SER A 68 -7.09 19.37 -5.97
N GLU A 69 -6.48 20.47 -6.40
CA GLU A 69 -5.14 20.88 -5.92
C GLU A 69 -5.12 21.12 -4.39
N GLU A 70 -6.19 21.65 -3.83
CA GLU A 70 -6.32 21.83 -2.38
C GLU A 70 -6.40 20.48 -1.64
N GLU A 71 -7.18 19.52 -2.18
CA GLU A 71 -7.30 18.18 -1.63
C GLU A 71 -5.97 17.42 -1.68
N LYS A 72 -5.23 17.52 -2.80
CA LYS A 72 -3.88 16.96 -2.93
C LYS A 72 -2.93 17.48 -1.85
N LEU A 73 -2.94 18.79 -1.61
CA LEU A 73 -2.11 19.38 -0.56
C LEU A 73 -2.50 18.86 0.83
N LYS A 74 -3.81 18.74 1.14
CA LYS A 74 -4.28 18.14 2.41
C LYS A 74 -3.79 16.71 2.58
N ILE A 75 -3.80 15.91 1.51
CA ILE A 75 -3.32 14.52 1.54
C ILE A 75 -1.80 14.49 1.77
N LEU A 76 -1.03 15.25 0.98
CA LEU A 76 0.43 15.25 1.05
C LEU A 76 0.99 15.80 2.38
N HIS A 77 0.27 16.70 3.06
CA HIS A 77 0.65 17.25 4.36
C HIS A 77 0.24 16.34 5.54
N ALA A 78 -0.43 15.21 5.31
CA ALA A 78 -0.70 14.25 6.37
C ALA A 78 0.60 13.69 6.95
N ARG A 79 0.60 13.43 8.27
CA ARG A 79 1.81 13.21 9.07
C ARG A 79 2.61 11.99 8.63
N THR A 80 1.91 10.90 8.35
CA THR A 80 2.54 9.63 7.97
C THR A 80 2.01 9.18 6.61
N PHE A 81 2.70 8.21 6.00
CA PHE A 81 2.27 7.69 4.70
C PHE A 81 0.90 6.98 4.78
N GLU A 82 0.66 6.22 5.84
CA GLU A 82 -0.66 5.65 6.09
C GLU A 82 -1.74 6.72 6.30
N ASP A 83 -1.41 7.84 6.96
CA ASP A 83 -2.33 8.98 7.10
C ASP A 83 -2.65 9.63 5.74
N GLN A 84 -1.72 9.62 4.80
CA GLN A 84 -1.96 10.09 3.42
C GLN A 84 -3.01 9.22 2.72
N TRP A 85 -2.90 7.89 2.82
CA TRP A 85 -3.91 6.97 2.28
C TRP A 85 -5.26 7.11 2.98
N LEU A 86 -5.27 7.27 4.30
CA LEU A 86 -6.49 7.52 5.07
C LEU A 86 -7.16 8.83 4.68
N LYS A 87 -6.37 9.89 4.47
CA LYS A 87 -6.90 11.19 4.04
C LYS A 87 -7.42 11.13 2.59
N ALA A 88 -6.76 10.40 1.70
CA ALA A 88 -7.25 10.18 0.35
C ALA A 88 -8.60 9.42 0.36
N LEU A 89 -8.70 8.36 1.14
CA LEU A 89 -9.94 7.60 1.32
C LEU A 89 -11.07 8.47 1.90
N GLU A 90 -10.80 9.25 2.95
CA GLU A 90 -11.76 10.15 3.60
C GLU A 90 -12.33 11.18 2.63
N ILE A 91 -11.45 11.85 1.87
CA ILE A 91 -11.87 12.87 0.91
C ILE A 91 -12.70 12.24 -0.21
N ALA A 92 -12.25 11.10 -0.77
CA ALA A 92 -12.99 10.41 -1.82
C ALA A 92 -14.39 9.96 -1.34
N HIS A 93 -14.47 9.39 -0.13
CA HIS A 93 -15.74 8.97 0.47
C HIS A 93 -16.70 10.13 0.67
N ASN A 94 -16.24 11.24 1.27
CA ASN A 94 -17.09 12.40 1.53
C ASN A 94 -17.59 13.09 0.26
N LYS A 95 -16.83 13.00 -0.84
CA LYS A 95 -17.26 13.49 -2.16
C LYS A 95 -18.31 12.60 -2.80
N ALA A 96 -18.13 11.29 -2.71
CA ALA A 96 -19.03 10.31 -3.30
C ALA A 96 -20.34 10.17 -2.52
N PHE A 97 -20.26 10.22 -1.19
CA PHE A 97 -21.36 9.98 -0.26
C PHE A 97 -21.45 11.11 0.79
N PRO A 98 -22.08 12.25 0.47
CA PRO A 98 -22.22 13.36 1.42
C PRO A 98 -23.04 12.96 2.67
N SER A 99 -22.60 13.38 3.85
CA SER A 99 -23.17 13.00 5.16
C SER A 99 -24.64 13.43 5.41
N ASN A 100 -25.24 14.20 4.51
CA ASN A 100 -26.65 14.62 4.61
C ASN A 100 -27.62 13.57 4.01
N ASP A 101 -27.10 12.47 3.48
CA ASP A 101 -27.90 11.37 2.92
C ASP A 101 -28.09 10.28 3.98
N ASN A 102 -29.33 10.10 4.44
CA ASN A 102 -29.73 9.02 5.37
C ASN A 102 -30.21 7.77 4.62
N SER A 103 -29.75 7.56 3.40
CA SER A 103 -30.10 6.40 2.60
C SER A 103 -29.36 5.14 3.06
N LEU A 104 -29.92 3.98 2.74
CA LEU A 104 -29.25 2.68 2.92
C LEU A 104 -27.91 2.62 2.16
N GLU A 105 -27.81 3.34 1.06
CA GLU A 105 -26.59 3.46 0.28
C GLU A 105 -25.48 4.15 1.08
N TYR A 106 -25.77 5.25 1.78
CA TYR A 106 -24.83 5.93 2.67
C TYR A 106 -24.37 5.03 3.83
N GLU A 107 -25.30 4.29 4.45
CA GLU A 107 -24.94 3.35 5.53
C GLU A 107 -23.99 2.25 5.03
N THR A 108 -24.30 1.68 3.86
CA THR A 108 -23.46 0.67 3.22
C THR A 108 -22.07 1.22 2.88
N ALA A 109 -21.99 2.39 2.25
CA ALA A 109 -20.73 3.06 1.92
C ALA A 109 -19.90 3.40 3.17
N SER A 110 -20.57 3.76 4.28
CA SER A 110 -19.90 4.02 5.56
C SER A 110 -19.25 2.75 6.12
N MET A 111 -19.94 1.60 6.07
CA MET A 111 -19.35 0.31 6.48
C MET A 111 -18.16 -0.07 5.60
N GLN A 112 -18.27 0.12 4.29
CA GLN A 112 -17.19 -0.11 3.32
C GLN A 112 -15.99 0.80 3.60
N TYR A 113 -16.22 2.07 3.90
CA TYR A 113 -15.17 3.02 4.32
C TYR A 113 -14.43 2.52 5.57
N PHE A 114 -15.14 2.08 6.61
CA PHE A 114 -14.50 1.56 7.83
C PHE A 114 -13.71 0.29 7.58
N ALA A 115 -14.18 -0.59 6.71
CA ALA A 115 -13.45 -1.79 6.30
C ALA A 115 -12.11 -1.43 5.61
N LEU A 116 -12.13 -0.52 4.63
CA LEU A 116 -10.92 -0.03 3.97
C LEU A 116 -9.96 0.67 4.94
N LYS A 117 -10.49 1.51 5.82
CA LYS A 117 -9.72 2.19 6.86
C LYS A 117 -8.95 1.21 7.73
N ASN A 118 -9.61 0.12 8.17
CA ASN A 118 -8.97 -0.90 8.99
C ASN A 118 -7.86 -1.63 8.22
N THR A 119 -8.05 -1.93 6.93
CA THR A 119 -7.03 -2.52 6.07
C THR A 119 -5.81 -1.58 5.93
N ILE A 120 -6.02 -0.28 5.71
CA ILE A 120 -4.92 0.70 5.64
C ILE A 120 -4.13 0.71 6.95
N ILE A 121 -4.81 0.79 8.10
CA ILE A 121 -4.17 0.85 9.42
C ILE A 121 -3.43 -0.46 9.73
N GLY A 122 -4.01 -1.61 9.40
CA GLY A 122 -3.40 -2.92 9.63
C GLY A 122 -2.19 -3.16 8.73
N ASP A 123 -2.39 -3.08 7.43
CA ASP A 123 -1.44 -3.61 6.45
C ASP A 123 -0.42 -2.57 5.96
N ILE A 124 -0.84 -1.35 5.61
CA ILE A 124 0.08 -0.32 5.13
C ILE A 124 1.00 0.12 6.26
N LYS A 125 0.48 0.40 7.45
CA LYS A 125 1.29 0.81 8.60
C LYS A 125 2.32 -0.24 8.98
N GLN A 126 1.91 -1.52 9.05
CA GLN A 126 2.83 -2.61 9.36
C GLN A 126 3.91 -2.77 8.28
N SER A 127 3.54 -2.66 7.02
CA SER A 127 4.49 -2.72 5.90
C SER A 127 5.54 -1.61 6.04
N ARG A 128 5.10 -0.38 6.28
CA ARG A 128 5.99 0.78 6.48
C ARG A 128 6.96 0.61 7.63
N GLU A 129 6.52 0.04 8.74
CA GLU A 129 7.39 -0.26 9.88
C GLU A 129 8.53 -1.20 9.47
N LEU A 130 8.22 -2.30 8.79
CA LEU A 130 9.21 -3.27 8.30
C LEU A 130 10.14 -2.64 7.25
N ARG A 131 9.57 -1.90 6.28
CA ARG A 131 10.35 -1.18 5.27
C ARG A 131 11.38 -0.25 5.89
N ASN A 132 10.98 0.52 6.91
CA ASN A 132 11.90 1.44 7.58
C ASN A 132 13.05 0.69 8.24
N ARG A 133 12.80 -0.46 8.88
CA ARG A 133 13.88 -1.29 9.43
C ARG A 133 14.83 -1.80 8.34
N ILE A 134 14.28 -2.31 7.24
CA ILE A 134 15.06 -2.81 6.12
C ILE A 134 15.89 -1.68 5.48
N ALA A 135 15.31 -0.51 5.26
CA ALA A 135 16.00 0.65 4.67
C ALA A 135 17.15 1.17 5.54
N HIS A 136 17.06 0.99 6.87
CA HIS A 136 18.12 1.31 7.81
C HIS A 136 19.09 0.14 8.08
N GLY A 137 19.15 -0.86 7.21
CA GLY A 137 20.11 -1.97 7.29
C GLY A 137 19.75 -3.07 8.31
N GLN A 138 18.57 -3.01 8.93
CA GLN A 138 18.13 -4.02 9.91
C GLN A 138 17.51 -5.22 9.16
N TRP A 139 18.34 -5.97 8.46
CA TRP A 139 17.86 -7.02 7.54
C TRP A 139 17.60 -8.36 8.24
N ARG A 140 18.26 -8.63 9.35
CA ARG A 140 18.13 -9.86 10.13
C ARG A 140 17.49 -9.59 11.48
N PHE A 141 17.98 -8.60 12.20
CA PHE A 141 17.48 -8.21 13.51
C PHE A 141 16.99 -6.77 13.50
N ALA A 142 15.82 -6.56 14.09
CA ALA A 142 15.27 -5.22 14.29
C ALA A 142 15.59 -4.72 15.70
N PHE A 143 15.83 -3.42 15.80
CA PHE A 143 16.08 -2.74 17.06
C PHE A 143 14.96 -1.73 17.37
N ASN A 144 14.89 -1.25 18.61
CA ASN A 144 14.03 -0.13 18.98
C ASN A 144 14.44 1.17 18.27
N GLY A 145 13.72 2.29 18.51
CA GLY A 145 13.92 3.54 17.78
C GLY A 145 15.32 4.15 17.93
N ASP A 146 15.97 3.96 19.09
CA ASP A 146 17.30 4.44 19.40
C ASP A 146 18.42 3.42 19.11
N CYS A 147 18.07 2.28 18.54
CA CYS A 147 18.97 1.16 18.25
C CYS A 147 19.72 0.56 19.47
N SER A 148 19.24 0.82 20.69
CA SER A 148 19.89 0.36 21.93
C SER A 148 19.50 -1.07 22.34
N LYS A 149 18.30 -1.52 21.93
CA LYS A 149 17.75 -2.83 22.32
C LYS A 149 17.14 -3.55 21.14
N LEU A 150 17.33 -4.87 21.12
CA LEU A 150 16.65 -5.74 20.15
C LEU A 150 15.13 -5.62 20.31
N ASN A 151 14.42 -5.53 19.17
CA ASN A 151 12.95 -5.61 19.12
C ASN A 151 12.55 -7.01 18.62
N PRO A 152 12.22 -7.96 19.51
CA PRO A 152 11.91 -9.33 19.12
C PRO A 152 10.66 -9.42 18.26
N VAL A 153 9.63 -8.61 18.52
CA VAL A 153 8.36 -8.61 17.77
C VAL A 153 8.60 -8.22 16.29
N ILE A 154 9.37 -7.17 16.05
CA ILE A 154 9.68 -6.76 14.68
C ILE A 154 10.65 -7.73 14.02
N THR A 155 11.59 -8.29 14.76
CA THR A 155 12.51 -9.32 14.25
C THR A 155 11.73 -10.55 13.78
N GLU A 156 10.77 -11.05 14.56
CA GLU A 156 9.89 -12.16 14.18
C GLU A 156 9.09 -11.84 12.90
N LYS A 157 8.52 -10.63 12.80
CA LYS A 157 7.83 -10.19 11.59
C LYS A 157 8.75 -10.15 10.36
N LEU A 158 10.01 -9.74 10.54
CA LEU A 158 10.99 -9.79 9.46
C LEU A 158 11.27 -11.26 9.05
N GLU A 159 11.50 -12.14 10.01
CA GLU A 159 11.78 -13.56 9.73
C GLU A 159 10.60 -14.27 9.07
N ALA A 160 9.37 -13.92 9.42
CA ALA A 160 8.16 -14.47 8.82
C ALA A 160 7.97 -14.07 7.34
N GLN A 161 8.65 -13.02 6.86
CA GLN A 161 8.57 -12.62 5.45
C GLN A 161 9.13 -13.72 4.53
N ASN A 162 8.34 -14.10 3.56
CA ASN A 162 8.74 -15.04 2.50
C ASN A 162 8.10 -14.61 1.17
N ILE A 163 8.52 -15.28 0.09
CA ILE A 163 8.06 -14.95 -1.27
C ILE A 163 6.52 -15.00 -1.40
N LEU A 164 5.86 -15.94 -0.73
CA LEU A 164 4.41 -16.13 -0.82
C LEU A 164 3.69 -15.01 -0.07
N SER A 165 4.08 -14.71 1.17
CA SER A 165 3.50 -13.62 1.97
C SER A 165 3.69 -12.27 1.28
N LEU A 166 4.83 -12.03 0.64
CA LEU A 166 5.09 -10.81 -0.12
C LEU A 166 4.24 -10.69 -1.39
N LYS A 167 4.00 -11.81 -2.09
CA LYS A 167 3.07 -11.81 -3.24
C LYS A 167 1.65 -11.46 -2.81
N PHE A 168 1.14 -12.08 -1.75
CA PHE A 168 -0.18 -11.75 -1.22
C PHE A 168 -0.26 -10.29 -0.78
N LYS A 169 0.78 -9.76 -0.14
CA LYS A 169 0.85 -8.34 0.23
C LYS A 169 0.75 -7.43 -1.00
N LEU A 170 1.47 -7.72 -2.07
CA LEU A 170 1.39 -6.92 -3.30
C LEU A 170 -0.02 -6.97 -3.91
N GLU A 171 -0.65 -8.15 -3.97
CA GLU A 171 -2.01 -8.28 -4.49
C GLU A 171 -3.03 -7.55 -3.60
N LEU A 172 -2.90 -7.65 -2.28
CA LEU A 172 -3.71 -6.86 -1.33
C LEU A 172 -3.58 -5.35 -1.62
N PHE A 173 -2.35 -4.84 -1.77
CA PHE A 173 -2.13 -3.42 -2.05
C PHE A 173 -2.68 -3.00 -3.42
N LYS A 174 -2.60 -3.85 -4.43
CA LYS A 174 -3.19 -3.57 -5.74
C LYS A 174 -4.70 -3.44 -5.67
N ILE A 175 -5.35 -4.38 -5.00
CA ILE A 175 -6.81 -4.39 -4.85
C ILE A 175 -7.27 -3.21 -3.99
N LEU A 176 -6.63 -2.97 -2.86
CA LEU A 176 -6.93 -1.82 -1.99
C LEU A 176 -6.81 -0.50 -2.77
N ALA A 177 -5.70 -0.31 -3.48
CA ALA A 177 -5.47 0.88 -4.29
C ALA A 177 -6.48 1.01 -5.45
N GLN A 178 -6.93 -0.10 -6.03
CA GLN A 178 -7.98 -0.10 -7.06
C GLN A 178 -9.33 0.32 -6.47
N ILE A 179 -9.71 -0.23 -5.33
CA ILE A 179 -10.98 0.13 -4.66
C ILE A 179 -11.00 1.63 -4.33
N ILE A 180 -9.91 2.17 -3.79
CA ILE A 180 -9.83 3.60 -3.46
C ILE A 180 -9.80 4.47 -4.72
N HIS A 181 -9.15 4.01 -5.80
CA HIS A 181 -9.20 4.67 -7.10
C HIS A 181 -10.64 4.73 -7.63
N ASP A 182 -11.36 3.63 -7.61
CA ASP A 182 -12.75 3.58 -8.09
C ASP A 182 -13.64 4.53 -7.28
N LEU A 183 -13.46 4.56 -5.97
CA LEU A 183 -14.18 5.51 -5.10
C LEU A 183 -13.88 6.98 -5.49
N ALA A 184 -12.63 7.32 -5.79
CA ALA A 184 -12.21 8.69 -6.08
C ALA A 184 -12.61 9.16 -7.49
N VAL A 185 -12.64 8.24 -8.47
CA VAL A 185 -12.79 8.57 -9.90
C VAL A 185 -14.17 8.19 -10.44
N SER A 186 -14.75 7.09 -9.97
CA SER A 186 -16.01 6.51 -10.43
C SER A 186 -16.77 5.82 -9.30
N PRO A 187 -17.49 6.59 -8.44
CA PRO A 187 -18.23 6.03 -7.30
C PRO A 187 -19.24 4.94 -7.68
N GLU A 188 -19.81 5.01 -8.87
CA GLU A 188 -20.71 3.97 -9.38
C GLU A 188 -19.99 2.62 -9.58
N THR A 189 -18.74 2.66 -10.08
CA THR A 189 -17.89 1.47 -10.20
C THR A 189 -17.51 0.94 -8.83
N PHE A 190 -17.20 1.83 -7.88
CA PHE A 190 -16.94 1.45 -6.49
C PHE A 190 -18.13 0.70 -5.89
N SER A 191 -19.33 1.27 -5.93
CA SER A 191 -20.55 0.65 -5.36
C SER A 191 -20.85 -0.71 -6.00
N ARG A 192 -20.69 -0.84 -7.32
CA ARG A 192 -20.94 -2.07 -8.06
C ARG A 192 -19.95 -3.19 -7.73
N ASP A 193 -18.65 -2.88 -7.65
CA ASP A 193 -17.57 -3.88 -7.66
C ASP A 193 -16.91 -4.06 -6.29
N PHE A 194 -17.31 -3.30 -5.26
CA PHE A 194 -16.69 -3.33 -3.93
C PHE A 194 -16.64 -4.74 -3.36
N ASP A 195 -17.78 -5.42 -3.26
CA ASP A 195 -17.87 -6.75 -2.62
C ASP A 195 -17.02 -7.78 -3.35
N LYS A 196 -16.98 -7.72 -4.69
CA LYS A 196 -16.14 -8.60 -5.50
C LYS A 196 -14.66 -8.38 -5.21
N ASN A 197 -14.23 -7.14 -5.17
CA ASN A 197 -12.83 -6.76 -4.96
C ASN A 197 -12.42 -6.99 -3.49
N TYR A 198 -13.27 -6.61 -2.54
CA TYR A 198 -12.94 -6.72 -1.11
C TYR A 198 -12.88 -8.17 -0.60
N ARG A 199 -13.60 -9.12 -1.23
CA ARG A 199 -13.51 -10.55 -0.86
C ARG A 199 -12.17 -11.20 -1.19
N ILE A 200 -11.33 -10.53 -1.99
CA ILE A 200 -10.03 -11.06 -2.41
C ILE A 200 -8.95 -10.68 -1.39
N ILE A 201 -9.17 -9.63 -0.61
CA ILE A 201 -8.26 -9.16 0.44
C ILE A 201 -8.71 -9.59 1.81
#